data_7556db38b8cadeee9eadbc8decd54f9b
#
_entry.id   7556db38b8cadeee9eadbc8decd54f9b
#
_cell.length_a   1.000
_cell.length_b   1.000
_cell.length_c   1.000
_cell.angle_alpha   90.00
_cell.angle_beta   90.00
_cell.angle_gamma   90.00
#
_symmetry.space_group_name_H-M   'P 1'
#
loop_
_entity.id
_entity.type
_entity.pdbx_description
1 polymer ?
#
loop_
_entity_poly.entity_id
_entity_poly.type
_entity_poly.pdbx_seq_one_letter_code
_entity_poly.pdbx_strand_id
1 'polypeptide(L)'
;MLSAAIELQLHQQQLLSTSRSLRDTIDKQLFWVANARPLDLAWLLKLPEHLMTEWREGEWRHALPNRWTVPDARALLVIPLLLAVAGLLLLRRNLKRRLLQLHDEVGHLRRDSQAHTPKAVLFNALLAMPMPLLLASVGLALVLGGQGVALGIGGSLMQIALAWAVVAWARRLLVADGVAIRHFYWPSAYAAKLRRWLFWLFVSMVPVLMVAPLARDAGINLNHRPLAMGLLLAGFLGMSVSLAKLIVAHTPYFGVKFFRLVLGLAMAAVPLLLGGWW
;
A
#
# COMPACT_ATOMS: atom_id res chain seq x y z
N MET A 1 35.85 35.78 -10.22
CA MET A 1 35.09 35.20 -9.09
C MET A 1 33.84 34.48 -9.55
N LEU A 2 33.04 35.03 -10.47
CA LEU A 2 31.81 34.38 -10.95
C LEU A 2 32.05 33.04 -11.70
N SER A 3 33.11 32.98 -12.52
CA SER A 3 33.48 31.74 -13.23
C SER A 3 33.90 30.62 -12.32
N ALA A 4 34.65 30.90 -11.24
CA ALA A 4 35.06 29.92 -10.25
C ALA A 4 33.85 29.37 -9.45
N ALA A 5 32.87 30.22 -9.20
CA ALA A 5 31.64 29.79 -8.52
C ALA A 5 30.77 28.86 -9.42
N ILE A 6 30.71 29.16 -10.72
CA ILE A 6 30.00 28.33 -11.72
C ILE A 6 30.71 26.98 -11.89
N GLU A 7 32.04 26.97 -11.97
CA GLU A 7 32.81 25.73 -12.06
C GLU A 7 32.65 24.87 -10.80
N LEU A 8 32.64 25.45 -9.61
CA LEU A 8 32.40 24.74 -8.38
C LEU A 8 31.00 24.12 -8.35
N GLN A 9 29.99 24.83 -8.80
CA GLN A 9 28.62 24.37 -8.87
C GLN A 9 28.44 23.23 -9.89
N LEU A 10 29.09 23.30 -11.02
CA LEU A 10 29.15 22.23 -12.01
C LEU A 10 29.83 20.96 -11.46
N HIS A 11 30.95 21.11 -10.79
CA HIS A 11 31.64 19.98 -10.14
C HIS A 11 30.80 19.33 -9.05
N GLN A 12 30.11 20.13 -8.23
CA GLN A 12 29.17 19.58 -7.23
C GLN A 12 28.01 18.81 -7.86
N GLN A 13 27.44 19.31 -8.96
CA GLN A 13 26.38 18.61 -9.69
C GLN A 13 26.88 17.30 -10.31
N GLN A 14 28.09 17.32 -10.90
CA GLN A 14 28.71 16.11 -11.44
C GLN A 14 28.99 15.07 -10.35
N LEU A 15 29.53 15.46 -9.20
CA LEU A 15 29.77 14.57 -8.07
C LEU A 15 28.46 13.97 -7.56
N LEU A 16 27.40 14.75 -7.43
CA LEU A 16 26.10 14.28 -7.00
C LEU A 16 25.46 13.30 -8.01
N SER A 17 25.59 13.59 -9.31
CA SER A 17 25.08 12.70 -10.36
C SER A 17 25.86 11.39 -10.43
N THR A 18 27.19 11.45 -10.32
CA THR A 18 28.06 10.26 -10.29
C THR A 18 27.82 9.42 -9.04
N SER A 19 27.69 10.07 -7.88
CA SER A 19 27.34 9.38 -6.62
C SER A 19 25.98 8.66 -6.70
N ARG A 20 24.99 9.29 -7.32
CA ARG A 20 23.67 8.67 -7.53
C ARG A 20 23.76 7.50 -8.50
N SER A 21 24.45 7.64 -9.64
CA SER A 21 24.61 6.55 -10.61
C SER A 21 25.41 5.37 -10.05
N LEU A 22 26.42 5.64 -9.21
CA LEU A 22 27.18 4.61 -8.51
C LEU A 22 26.30 3.87 -7.50
N ARG A 23 25.49 4.60 -6.74
CA ARG A 23 24.55 4.02 -5.80
C ARG A 23 23.51 3.15 -6.50
N ASP A 24 22.91 3.64 -7.60
CA ASP A 24 21.96 2.85 -8.42
C ASP A 24 22.61 1.60 -9.03
N THR A 25 23.89 1.68 -9.39
CA THR A 25 24.63 0.52 -9.93
C THR A 25 24.95 -0.48 -8.83
N ILE A 26 25.37 0.00 -7.67
CA ILE A 26 25.63 -0.84 -6.49
C ILE A 26 24.33 -1.51 -6.03
N ASP A 27 23.23 -0.78 -5.93
CA ASP A 27 21.92 -1.32 -5.54
C ASP A 27 21.43 -2.39 -6.53
N LYS A 28 21.66 -2.18 -7.85
CA LYS A 28 21.35 -3.18 -8.88
C LYS A 28 22.24 -4.41 -8.82
N GLN A 29 23.52 -4.25 -8.49
CA GLN A 29 24.45 -5.38 -8.37
C GLN A 29 24.30 -6.12 -7.06
N LEU A 30 24.03 -5.40 -5.95
CA LEU A 30 23.75 -6.01 -4.64
C LEU A 30 22.45 -6.82 -4.65
N PHE A 31 21.52 -6.51 -5.54
CA PHE A 31 20.30 -7.31 -5.73
C PHE A 31 20.60 -8.78 -6.11
N TRP A 32 21.73 -9.04 -6.73
CA TRP A 32 22.15 -10.41 -7.12
C TRP A 32 23.15 -11.05 -6.16
N VAL A 33 23.71 -10.30 -5.23
CA VAL A 33 24.62 -10.84 -4.21
C VAL A 33 23.78 -11.15 -2.97
N ALA A 34 23.58 -12.45 -2.71
CA ALA A 34 22.96 -12.94 -1.49
C ALA A 34 23.84 -12.59 -0.27
N ASN A 35 23.83 -11.34 0.15
CA ASN A 35 24.58 -10.82 1.28
C ASN A 35 23.77 -10.94 2.59
N ALA A 36 22.57 -11.51 2.51
CA ALA A 36 21.75 -11.83 3.66
C ALA A 36 22.34 -13.07 4.33
N ARG A 37 22.70 -12.95 5.60
CA ARG A 37 22.91 -14.13 6.44
C ARG A 37 21.68 -15.01 6.28
N PRO A 38 21.84 -16.33 6.01
CA PRO A 38 20.70 -17.21 5.87
C PRO A 38 19.82 -17.04 7.12
N LEU A 39 18.52 -16.92 6.91
CA LEU A 39 17.54 -16.86 8.00
C LEU A 39 17.52 -18.22 8.70
N ASP A 40 18.48 -18.42 9.60
CA ASP A 40 18.58 -19.64 10.39
C ASP A 40 17.45 -19.71 11.42
N LEU A 41 17.00 -20.92 11.71
CA LEU A 41 16.02 -21.17 12.78
C LEU A 41 16.48 -20.56 14.13
N ALA A 42 17.80 -20.55 14.37
CA ALA A 42 18.41 -19.90 15.53
C ALA A 42 18.15 -18.40 15.57
N TRP A 43 18.14 -17.72 14.41
CA TRP A 43 17.81 -16.29 14.31
C TRP A 43 16.33 -16.04 14.61
N LEU A 44 15.43 -16.91 14.09
CA LEU A 44 13.99 -16.84 14.36
C LEU A 44 13.67 -17.02 15.86
N LEU A 45 14.36 -17.91 16.55
CA LEU A 45 14.19 -18.12 17.99
C LEU A 45 14.69 -16.93 18.83
N LYS A 46 15.72 -16.23 18.37
CA LYS A 46 16.25 -15.01 19.02
C LYS A 46 15.57 -13.72 18.59
N LEU A 47 14.63 -13.80 17.62
CA LEU A 47 13.89 -12.64 17.11
C LEU A 47 13.24 -11.79 18.22
N PRO A 48 12.58 -12.37 19.26
CA PRO A 48 11.97 -11.58 20.32
C PRO A 48 13.00 -10.76 21.13
N GLU A 49 14.18 -11.32 21.39
CA GLU A 49 15.26 -10.63 22.11
C GLU A 49 15.83 -9.48 21.26
N HIS A 50 16.06 -9.73 19.97
CA HIS A 50 16.54 -8.72 19.03
C HIS A 50 15.51 -7.60 18.82
N LEU A 51 14.22 -7.92 18.79
CA LEU A 51 13.16 -6.90 18.72
C LEU A 51 13.11 -6.03 19.96
N MET A 52 13.33 -6.62 21.15
CA MET A 52 13.27 -5.92 22.42
C MET A 52 14.49 -5.00 22.62
N THR A 53 15.67 -5.42 22.20
CA THR A 53 16.89 -4.60 22.22
C THR A 53 16.80 -3.45 21.21
N GLU A 54 16.35 -3.71 19.99
CA GLU A 54 16.16 -2.68 18.96
C GLU A 54 15.09 -1.65 19.36
N TRP A 55 14.01 -2.08 20.04
CA TRP A 55 12.98 -1.19 20.55
C TRP A 55 13.51 -0.27 21.68
N ARG A 56 14.40 -0.77 22.52
CA ARG A 56 15.00 -0.01 23.64
C ARG A 56 16.11 0.92 23.19
N GLU A 57 16.96 0.47 22.27
CA GLU A 57 18.21 1.14 21.88
C GLU A 57 18.11 1.80 20.51
N GLY A 58 17.01 1.54 19.77
CA GLY A 58 16.85 1.96 18.40
C GLY A 58 16.72 3.48 18.23
N GLU A 59 17.35 3.97 17.18
CA GLU A 59 17.32 5.37 16.74
C GLU A 59 15.92 5.87 16.35
N TRP A 60 14.91 5.00 16.38
CA TRP A 60 13.51 5.32 16.05
C TRP A 60 12.95 6.48 16.88
N ARG A 61 13.41 6.62 18.13
CA ARG A 61 12.99 7.72 19.02
C ARG A 61 13.56 9.07 18.61
N HIS A 62 14.73 9.07 17.97
CA HIS A 62 15.40 10.27 17.47
C HIS A 62 15.05 10.58 16.02
N ALA A 63 14.39 9.64 15.33
CA ALA A 63 14.02 9.75 13.93
C ALA A 63 12.78 10.62 13.69
N LEU A 64 12.01 10.95 14.72
CA LEU A 64 10.91 11.91 14.60
C LEU A 64 11.48 13.31 14.41
N PRO A 65 11.00 14.07 13.39
CA PRO A 65 11.50 15.40 13.12
C PRO A 65 11.27 16.30 14.33
N ASN A 66 12.35 16.75 14.94
CA ASN A 66 12.32 17.63 16.10
C ASN A 66 11.87 19.07 15.74
N ARG A 67 11.75 19.37 14.45
CA ARG A 67 11.25 20.65 13.92
C ARG A 67 10.37 20.36 12.71
N TRP A 68 9.09 20.68 12.84
CA TRP A 68 8.23 20.90 11.70
C TRP A 68 8.70 22.20 11.06
N THR A 69 9.48 22.10 9.98
CA THR A 69 9.82 23.28 9.18
C THR A 69 8.53 23.89 8.66
N VAL A 70 8.47 25.23 8.71
CA VAL A 70 7.33 26.00 8.18
C VAL A 70 6.96 25.47 6.81
N PRO A 71 5.67 25.27 6.51
CA PRO A 71 5.26 24.76 5.22
C PRO A 71 5.77 25.66 4.10
N ASP A 72 6.72 25.17 3.33
CA ASP A 72 7.17 25.80 2.09
C ASP A 72 5.99 25.97 1.13
N ALA A 73 6.13 26.88 0.16
CA ALA A 73 5.13 27.05 -0.91
C ALA A 73 4.70 25.72 -1.58
N ARG A 74 5.53 24.71 -1.49
CA ARG A 74 5.24 23.33 -1.92
C ARG A 74 4.09 22.66 -1.15
N ALA A 75 3.86 23.04 0.11
CA ALA A 75 2.74 22.53 0.90
C ALA A 75 1.37 22.94 0.29
N LEU A 76 1.33 23.96 -0.55
CA LEU A 76 0.14 24.34 -1.31
C LEU A 76 -0.36 23.21 -2.22
N LEU A 77 0.53 22.28 -2.64
CA LEU A 77 0.16 21.10 -3.44
C LEU A 77 -0.73 20.10 -2.68
N VAL A 78 -0.76 20.15 -1.36
CA VAL A 78 -1.64 19.31 -0.52
C VAL A 78 -3.08 19.83 -0.52
N ILE A 79 -3.28 21.14 -0.72
CA ILE A 79 -4.59 21.78 -0.68
C ILE A 79 -5.59 21.17 -1.68
N PRO A 80 -5.27 20.96 -2.96
CA PRO A 80 -6.19 20.34 -3.91
C PRO A 80 -6.67 18.95 -3.47
N LEU A 81 -5.79 18.17 -2.85
CA LEU A 81 -6.13 16.85 -2.33
C LEU A 81 -7.12 16.95 -1.17
N LEU A 82 -6.88 17.87 -0.23
CA LEU A 82 -7.78 18.12 0.89
C LEU A 82 -9.14 18.66 0.43
N LEU A 83 -9.15 19.55 -0.57
CA LEU A 83 -10.39 20.03 -1.20
C LEU A 83 -11.15 18.88 -1.88
N ALA A 84 -10.45 17.97 -2.55
CA ALA A 84 -11.08 16.79 -3.14
C ALA A 84 -11.70 15.89 -2.06
N VAL A 85 -11.01 15.67 -0.93
CA VAL A 85 -11.55 14.95 0.23
C VAL A 85 -12.81 15.62 0.77
N ALA A 86 -12.73 16.93 1.02
CA ALA A 86 -13.88 17.70 1.51
C ALA A 86 -15.07 17.65 0.54
N GLY A 87 -14.83 17.86 -0.75
CA GLY A 87 -15.85 17.75 -1.81
C GLY A 87 -16.51 16.39 -1.85
N LEU A 88 -15.73 15.31 -1.80
CA LEU A 88 -16.27 13.94 -1.77
C LEU A 88 -17.06 13.63 -0.50
N LEU A 89 -16.65 14.17 0.65
CA LEU A 89 -17.39 14.02 1.89
C LEU A 89 -18.72 14.77 1.85
N LEU A 90 -18.75 15.99 1.32
CA LEU A 90 -19.98 16.78 1.14
C LEU A 90 -20.93 16.09 0.14
N LEU A 91 -20.39 15.57 -0.97
CA LEU A 91 -21.17 14.88 -2.01
C LEU A 91 -21.61 13.47 -1.60
N ARG A 92 -21.06 12.92 -0.53
CA ARG A 92 -21.28 11.54 -0.10
C ARG A 92 -22.75 11.13 0.02
N ARG A 93 -23.57 12.02 0.58
CA ARG A 93 -25.02 11.76 0.74
C ARG A 93 -25.73 11.69 -0.61
N ASN A 94 -25.39 12.60 -1.52
CA ASN A 94 -25.98 12.64 -2.86
C ASN A 94 -25.54 11.45 -3.73
N LEU A 95 -24.25 11.10 -3.66
CA LEU A 95 -23.70 9.92 -4.34
C LEU A 95 -24.36 8.64 -3.85
N LYS A 96 -24.58 8.51 -2.53
CA LYS A 96 -25.29 7.35 -1.97
C LYS A 96 -26.75 7.28 -2.47
N ARG A 97 -27.47 8.41 -2.49
CA ARG A 97 -28.84 8.42 -2.99
C ARG A 97 -28.93 8.03 -4.47
N ARG A 98 -28.05 8.58 -5.30
CA ARG A 98 -27.99 8.25 -6.73
C ARG A 98 -27.61 6.79 -6.96
N LEU A 99 -26.71 6.24 -6.14
CA LEU A 99 -26.34 4.82 -6.21
C LEU A 99 -27.52 3.91 -5.89
N LEU A 100 -28.31 4.23 -4.86
CA LEU A 100 -29.52 3.46 -4.52
C LEU A 100 -30.55 3.51 -5.65
N GLN A 101 -30.79 4.68 -6.25
CA GLN A 101 -31.68 4.84 -7.41
C GLN A 101 -31.23 3.96 -8.58
N LEU A 102 -29.92 3.93 -8.90
CA LEU A 102 -29.38 3.07 -9.94
C LEU A 102 -29.58 1.58 -9.63
N HIS A 103 -29.48 1.18 -8.36
CA HIS A 103 -29.71 -0.21 -7.96
C HIS A 103 -31.19 -0.62 -8.08
N ASP A 104 -32.11 0.32 -7.86
CA ASP A 104 -33.54 0.05 -7.98
C ASP A 104 -34.00 -0.02 -9.45
N GLU A 105 -33.24 0.59 -10.39
CA GLU A 105 -33.54 0.57 -11.83
C GLU A 105 -33.04 -0.72 -12.53
N VAL A 106 -32.06 -1.41 -11.92
CA VAL A 106 -31.50 -2.66 -12.47
C VAL A 106 -32.51 -3.80 -12.35
N GLY A 107 -32.67 -4.56 -13.44
CA GLY A 107 -33.60 -5.68 -13.51
C GLY A 107 -35.03 -5.29 -13.97
N HIS A 108 -35.30 -4.01 -14.23
CA HIS A 108 -36.59 -3.58 -14.81
C HIS A 108 -36.51 -3.49 -16.33
N LEU A 109 -37.19 -4.37 -17.05
CA LEU A 109 -37.17 -4.53 -18.51
C LEU A 109 -37.28 -3.24 -19.34
N ARG A 110 -37.87 -2.17 -18.81
CA ARG A 110 -38.05 -0.87 -19.50
C ARG A 110 -37.03 0.22 -19.05
N ARG A 111 -36.32 0.05 -17.95
CA ARG A 111 -35.43 1.08 -17.33
C ARG A 111 -33.99 0.63 -17.22
N ASP A 112 -33.72 -0.66 -17.45
CA ASP A 112 -32.37 -1.19 -17.36
C ASP A 112 -31.53 -0.73 -18.56
N SER A 113 -30.37 -0.13 -18.26
CA SER A 113 -29.41 0.34 -19.26
C SER A 113 -28.05 -0.25 -18.96
N GLN A 114 -27.34 -0.68 -19.99
CA GLN A 114 -25.95 -1.16 -19.87
C GLN A 114 -25.02 -0.14 -19.17
N ALA A 115 -25.40 1.16 -19.17
CA ALA A 115 -24.64 2.22 -18.51
C ALA A 115 -24.83 2.24 -16.97
N HIS A 116 -25.81 1.52 -16.40
CA HIS A 116 -26.05 1.55 -14.95
C HIS A 116 -24.93 0.88 -14.15
N THR A 117 -24.42 -0.25 -14.63
CA THR A 117 -23.32 -0.96 -13.96
C THR A 117 -22.02 -0.14 -13.92
N PRO A 118 -21.50 0.43 -15.02
CA PRO A 118 -20.33 1.30 -14.97
C PRO A 118 -20.50 2.53 -14.07
N LYS A 119 -21.69 3.16 -14.10
CA LYS A 119 -22.00 4.30 -13.22
C LYS A 119 -22.00 3.89 -11.74
N ALA A 120 -22.59 2.73 -11.41
CA ALA A 120 -22.60 2.21 -10.06
C ALA A 120 -21.18 1.88 -9.57
N VAL A 121 -20.33 1.30 -10.43
CA VAL A 121 -18.91 1.03 -10.15
C VAL A 121 -18.15 2.33 -9.89
N LEU A 122 -18.36 3.37 -10.72
CA LEU A 122 -17.75 4.69 -10.55
C LEU A 122 -18.19 5.37 -9.25
N PHE A 123 -19.48 5.36 -8.91
CA PHE A 123 -19.97 5.93 -7.65
C PHE A 123 -19.42 5.20 -6.45
N ASN A 124 -19.26 3.88 -6.51
CA ASN A 124 -18.60 3.12 -5.47
C ASN A 124 -17.10 3.47 -5.34
N ALA A 125 -16.41 3.74 -6.44
CA ALA A 125 -15.04 4.23 -6.43
C ALA A 125 -14.95 5.59 -5.74
N LEU A 126 -15.75 6.58 -6.16
CA LEU A 126 -15.78 7.91 -5.54
C LEU A 126 -16.10 7.87 -4.04
N LEU A 127 -17.03 7.00 -3.64
CA LEU A 127 -17.40 6.82 -2.24
C LEU A 127 -16.29 6.11 -1.41
N ALA A 128 -15.38 5.38 -2.03
CA ALA A 128 -14.25 4.73 -1.38
C ALA A 128 -13.05 5.66 -1.18
N MET A 129 -12.90 6.71 -2.01
CA MET A 129 -11.71 7.55 -2.11
C MET A 129 -11.40 8.48 -0.91
N PRO A 130 -12.35 8.99 -0.08
CA PRO A 130 -12.04 10.00 0.93
C PRO A 130 -10.90 9.61 1.88
N MET A 131 -10.91 8.38 2.41
CA MET A 131 -9.86 7.92 3.33
C MET A 131 -8.49 7.72 2.66
N PRO A 132 -8.39 7.05 1.50
CA PRO A 132 -7.14 6.99 0.75
C PRO A 132 -6.56 8.36 0.41
N LEU A 133 -7.39 9.29 -0.07
CA LEU A 133 -6.94 10.64 -0.41
C LEU A 133 -6.46 11.42 0.82
N LEU A 134 -7.11 11.25 1.96
CA LEU A 134 -6.67 11.86 3.22
C LEU A 134 -5.31 11.30 3.64
N LEU A 135 -5.13 9.99 3.57
CA LEU A 135 -3.85 9.35 3.86
C LEU A 135 -2.75 9.80 2.87
N ALA A 136 -3.09 9.91 1.58
CA ALA A 136 -2.19 10.44 0.55
C ALA A 136 -1.83 11.91 0.82
N SER A 137 -2.77 12.73 1.31
CA SER A 137 -2.51 14.13 1.66
C SER A 137 -1.47 14.25 2.77
N VAL A 138 -1.59 13.42 3.82
CA VAL A 138 -0.61 13.37 4.91
C VAL A 138 0.73 12.87 4.40
N GLY A 139 0.74 11.81 3.59
CA GLY A 139 1.95 11.27 2.98
C GLY A 139 2.66 12.31 2.11
N LEU A 140 1.91 13.03 1.26
CA LEU A 140 2.44 14.08 0.40
C LEU A 140 3.02 15.25 1.21
N ALA A 141 2.33 15.68 2.27
CA ALA A 141 2.83 16.73 3.16
C ALA A 141 4.18 16.36 3.79
N LEU A 142 4.34 15.09 4.23
CA LEU A 142 5.59 14.58 4.76
C LEU A 142 6.70 14.46 3.70
N VAL A 143 6.36 14.08 2.47
CA VAL A 143 7.32 14.02 1.36
C VAL A 143 7.83 15.41 0.97
N LEU A 144 6.94 16.41 0.96
CA LEU A 144 7.28 17.76 0.53
C LEU A 144 8.02 18.58 1.59
N GLY A 145 7.69 18.36 2.87
CA GLY A 145 8.27 19.12 3.99
C GLY A 145 9.29 18.33 4.83
N GLY A 146 9.40 17.02 4.62
CA GLY A 146 10.23 16.14 5.44
C GLY A 146 11.60 15.85 4.85
N GLN A 147 12.52 15.44 5.71
CA GLN A 147 13.84 14.92 5.36
C GLN A 147 14.07 13.60 6.12
N GLY A 148 14.93 12.75 5.59
CA GLY A 148 15.29 11.49 6.23
C GLY A 148 14.07 10.59 6.50
N VAL A 149 13.83 10.25 7.76
CA VAL A 149 12.75 9.34 8.17
C VAL A 149 11.36 9.89 7.83
N ALA A 150 11.14 11.20 7.92
CA ALA A 150 9.86 11.81 7.56
C ALA A 150 9.54 11.62 6.08
N LEU A 151 10.54 11.71 5.20
CA LEU A 151 10.41 11.41 3.77
C LEU A 151 10.03 9.95 3.55
N GLY A 152 10.70 9.01 4.22
CA GLY A 152 10.40 7.57 4.14
C GLY A 152 8.99 7.24 4.66
N ILE A 153 8.56 7.84 5.77
CA ILE A 153 7.19 7.68 6.27
C ILE A 153 6.19 8.24 5.26
N GLY A 154 6.46 9.42 4.69
CA GLY A 154 5.61 10.04 3.67
C GLY A 154 5.44 9.15 2.45
N GLY A 155 6.54 8.61 1.92
CA GLY A 155 6.55 7.65 0.81
C GLY A 155 5.76 6.38 1.13
N SER A 156 5.92 5.84 2.35
CA SER A 156 5.17 4.69 2.83
C SER A 156 3.66 4.96 2.87
N LEU A 157 3.26 6.11 3.43
CA LEU A 157 1.85 6.50 3.50
C LEU A 157 1.22 6.66 2.11
N MET A 158 1.95 7.17 1.12
CA MET A 158 1.45 7.26 -0.25
C MET A 158 1.23 5.89 -0.88
N GLN A 159 2.15 4.95 -0.69
CA GLN A 159 1.99 3.57 -1.16
C GLN A 159 0.81 2.86 -0.46
N ILE A 160 0.69 3.02 0.86
CA ILE A 160 -0.43 2.48 1.64
C ILE A 160 -1.75 3.11 1.19
N ALA A 161 -1.78 4.42 0.90
CA ALA A 161 -2.95 5.11 0.39
C ALA A 161 -3.42 4.54 -0.95
N LEU A 162 -2.48 4.28 -1.87
CA LEU A 162 -2.77 3.67 -3.16
C LEU A 162 -3.33 2.25 -3.00
N ALA A 163 -2.67 1.42 -2.21
CA ALA A 163 -3.14 0.06 -1.91
C ALA A 163 -4.53 0.09 -1.25
N TRP A 164 -4.74 1.00 -0.29
CA TRP A 164 -6.04 1.18 0.35
C TRP A 164 -7.12 1.65 -0.61
N ALA A 165 -6.81 2.54 -1.57
CA ALA A 165 -7.76 2.98 -2.59
C ALA A 165 -8.33 1.79 -3.38
N VAL A 166 -7.45 0.90 -3.84
CA VAL A 166 -7.84 -0.30 -4.59
C VAL A 166 -8.67 -1.25 -3.72
N VAL A 167 -8.19 -1.55 -2.52
CA VAL A 167 -8.87 -2.48 -1.60
C VAL A 167 -10.20 -1.90 -1.09
N ALA A 168 -10.25 -0.62 -0.74
CA ALA A 168 -11.47 0.04 -0.30
C ALA A 168 -12.54 0.05 -1.39
N TRP A 169 -12.14 0.33 -2.63
CA TRP A 169 -13.02 0.25 -3.78
C TRP A 169 -13.55 -1.18 -3.98
N ALA A 170 -12.68 -2.18 -4.06
CA ALA A 170 -13.08 -3.58 -4.19
C ALA A 170 -14.01 -4.03 -3.06
N ARG A 171 -13.68 -3.69 -1.82
CA ARG A 171 -14.54 -3.99 -0.65
C ARG A 171 -15.89 -3.31 -0.70
N ARG A 172 -15.96 -2.13 -1.31
CA ARG A 172 -17.22 -1.42 -1.45
C ARG A 172 -18.14 -2.04 -2.50
N LEU A 173 -17.59 -2.60 -3.58
CA LEU A 173 -18.37 -3.37 -4.55
C LEU A 173 -18.99 -4.64 -3.93
N LEU A 174 -18.40 -5.16 -2.85
CA LEU A 174 -18.80 -6.37 -2.13
C LEU A 174 -19.70 -6.11 -0.90
N VAL A 175 -20.23 -4.91 -0.72
CA VAL A 175 -21.21 -4.61 0.35
C VAL A 175 -22.55 -5.30 0.03
N ALA A 176 -23.39 -5.53 1.04
CA ALA A 176 -24.67 -6.22 0.89
C ALA A 176 -25.57 -5.62 -0.20
N ASP A 177 -25.56 -4.28 -0.36
CA ASP A 177 -26.25 -3.57 -1.43
C ASP A 177 -25.28 -3.13 -2.54
N GLY A 178 -24.13 -3.81 -2.67
CA GLY A 178 -23.11 -3.47 -3.64
C GLY A 178 -23.36 -4.07 -5.03
N VAL A 179 -22.56 -3.63 -5.99
CA VAL A 179 -22.65 -4.05 -7.39
C VAL A 179 -22.51 -5.57 -7.54
N ALA A 180 -21.65 -6.21 -6.75
CA ALA A 180 -21.46 -7.66 -6.84
C ALA A 180 -22.75 -8.46 -6.55
N ILE A 181 -23.55 -8.00 -5.60
CA ILE A 181 -24.78 -8.69 -5.20
C ILE A 181 -25.96 -8.24 -6.08
N ARG A 182 -26.11 -6.93 -6.31
CA ARG A 182 -27.26 -6.37 -7.04
C ARG A 182 -27.19 -6.54 -8.55
N HIS A 183 -25.99 -6.43 -9.14
CA HIS A 183 -25.82 -6.52 -10.60
C HIS A 183 -25.32 -7.89 -11.07
N PHE A 184 -24.50 -8.58 -10.25
CA PHE A 184 -23.92 -9.88 -10.63
C PHE A 184 -24.50 -11.05 -9.84
N TYR A 185 -25.50 -10.82 -8.99
CA TYR A 185 -26.20 -11.84 -8.21
C TYR A 185 -25.28 -12.77 -7.40
N TRP A 186 -24.18 -12.23 -6.89
CA TRP A 186 -23.26 -13.01 -6.06
C TRP A 186 -23.90 -13.35 -4.72
N PRO A 187 -23.70 -14.58 -4.18
CA PRO A 187 -24.17 -14.93 -2.85
C PRO A 187 -23.59 -13.99 -1.78
N SER A 188 -24.45 -13.45 -0.94
CA SER A 188 -24.06 -12.48 0.11
C SER A 188 -23.01 -13.02 1.07
N ALA A 189 -23.09 -14.32 1.41
CA ALA A 189 -22.10 -15.01 2.25
C ALA A 189 -20.72 -15.06 1.60
N TYR A 190 -20.66 -15.23 0.27
CA TYR A 190 -19.41 -15.21 -0.49
C TYR A 190 -18.81 -13.79 -0.53
N ALA A 191 -19.61 -12.80 -0.88
CA ALA A 191 -19.18 -11.40 -0.89
C ALA A 191 -18.65 -10.93 0.48
N ALA A 192 -19.31 -11.35 1.57
CA ALA A 192 -18.85 -11.05 2.93
C ALA A 192 -17.49 -11.69 3.26
N LYS A 193 -17.27 -12.94 2.88
CA LYS A 193 -15.98 -13.64 3.07
C LYS A 193 -14.88 -12.94 2.27
N LEU A 194 -15.13 -12.62 1.00
CA LEU A 194 -14.18 -11.95 0.12
C LEU A 194 -13.80 -10.58 0.68
N ARG A 195 -14.79 -9.79 1.12
CA ARG A 195 -14.59 -8.48 1.73
C ARG A 195 -13.71 -8.56 3.00
N ARG A 196 -13.87 -9.61 3.82
CA ARG A 196 -13.05 -9.85 5.02
C ARG A 196 -11.61 -10.14 4.65
N TRP A 197 -11.37 -11.07 3.71
CA TRP A 197 -10.02 -11.45 3.31
C TRP A 197 -9.27 -10.37 2.53
N LEU A 198 -9.97 -9.55 1.75
CA LEU A 198 -9.39 -8.35 1.16
C LEU A 198 -8.89 -7.35 2.21
N PHE A 199 -9.58 -7.24 3.33
CA PHE A 199 -9.11 -6.40 4.44
C PHE A 199 -7.84 -6.97 5.08
N TRP A 200 -7.82 -8.26 5.37
CA TRP A 200 -6.65 -8.90 5.94
C TRP A 200 -5.46 -8.89 4.99
N LEU A 201 -5.68 -9.04 3.69
CA LEU A 201 -4.66 -8.86 2.67
C LEU A 201 -4.06 -7.46 2.75
N PHE A 202 -4.90 -6.41 2.81
CA PHE A 202 -4.41 -5.05 2.96
C PHE A 202 -3.59 -4.87 4.26
N VAL A 203 -4.10 -5.34 5.39
CA VAL A 203 -3.39 -5.25 6.67
C VAL A 203 -2.02 -5.93 6.59
N SER A 204 -1.93 -7.06 5.92
CA SER A 204 -0.66 -7.78 5.71
C SER A 204 0.29 -7.05 4.76
N MET A 205 -0.24 -6.27 3.80
CA MET A 205 0.57 -5.45 2.89
C MET A 205 1.20 -4.24 3.58
N VAL A 206 0.56 -3.70 4.62
CA VAL A 206 1.03 -2.47 5.29
C VAL A 206 2.49 -2.55 5.74
N PRO A 207 2.95 -3.56 6.50
CA PRO A 207 4.35 -3.64 6.91
C PRO A 207 5.31 -3.74 5.73
N VAL A 208 4.93 -4.46 4.66
CA VAL A 208 5.76 -4.57 3.45
C VAL A 208 5.88 -3.22 2.74
N LEU A 209 4.78 -2.48 2.61
CA LEU A 209 4.76 -1.17 1.98
C LEU A 209 5.46 -0.08 2.82
N MET A 210 5.58 -0.29 4.14
CA MET A 210 6.30 0.64 5.01
C MET A 210 7.82 0.45 4.92
N VAL A 211 8.28 -0.78 4.87
CA VAL A 211 9.71 -1.09 4.99
C VAL A 211 10.50 -0.56 3.79
N ALA A 212 10.02 -0.74 2.56
CA ALA A 212 10.75 -0.37 1.35
C ALA A 212 11.07 1.14 1.22
N PRO A 213 10.11 2.08 1.42
CA PRO A 213 10.42 3.52 1.38
C PRO A 213 11.29 3.96 2.56
N LEU A 214 11.08 3.38 3.76
CA LEU A 214 11.91 3.69 4.91
C LEU A 214 13.37 3.29 4.67
N ALA A 215 13.63 2.14 4.06
CA ALA A 215 14.97 1.73 3.68
C ALA A 215 15.63 2.71 2.71
N ARG A 216 14.89 3.05 1.66
CA ARG A 216 15.40 3.86 0.55
C ARG A 216 15.59 5.32 0.92
N ASP A 217 14.59 5.94 1.55
CA ASP A 217 14.51 7.39 1.69
C ASP A 217 15.07 7.88 3.04
N ALA A 218 15.01 7.05 4.09
CA ALA A 218 15.60 7.36 5.38
C ALA A 218 17.08 6.99 5.48
N GLY A 219 17.63 6.30 4.49
CA GLY A 219 19.02 5.82 4.50
C GLY A 219 19.29 4.78 5.61
N ILE A 220 18.21 4.19 6.14
CA ILE A 220 18.29 3.19 7.20
C ILE A 220 18.65 1.85 6.57
N ASN A 221 19.78 1.30 6.98
CA ASN A 221 20.22 -0.01 6.48
C ASN A 221 19.38 -1.12 7.13
N LEU A 222 18.26 -1.46 6.48
CA LEU A 222 17.26 -2.40 7.01
C LEU A 222 17.74 -3.85 7.01
N ASN A 223 18.76 -4.18 6.19
CA ASN A 223 19.27 -5.55 6.05
C ASN A 223 19.84 -6.11 7.36
N HIS A 224 20.14 -5.25 8.33
CA HIS A 224 20.68 -5.64 9.62
C HIS A 224 19.72 -5.38 10.79
N ARG A 225 18.50 -4.91 10.52
CA ARG A 225 17.53 -4.59 11.57
C ARG A 225 16.47 -5.71 11.71
N PRO A 226 16.51 -6.45 12.81
CA PRO A 226 15.61 -7.59 13.05
C PRO A 226 14.13 -7.19 13.04
N LEU A 227 13.80 -5.97 13.46
CA LEU A 227 12.42 -5.46 13.45
C LEU A 227 11.86 -5.32 12.01
N ALA A 228 12.66 -4.76 11.10
CA ALA A 228 12.24 -4.60 9.71
C ALA A 228 12.06 -5.97 9.02
N MET A 229 13.01 -6.89 9.24
CA MET A 229 12.89 -8.26 8.73
C MET A 229 11.70 -9.01 9.33
N GLY A 230 11.46 -8.89 10.63
CA GLY A 230 10.29 -9.48 11.29
C GLY A 230 8.97 -8.97 10.72
N LEU A 231 8.86 -7.65 10.46
CA LEU A 231 7.70 -7.03 9.83
C LEU A 231 7.48 -7.51 8.39
N LEU A 232 8.55 -7.64 7.60
CA LEU A 232 8.48 -8.15 6.24
C LEU A 232 8.01 -9.61 6.22
N LEU A 233 8.60 -10.48 7.05
CA LEU A 233 8.20 -11.88 7.16
C LEU A 233 6.75 -12.02 7.60
N ALA A 234 6.32 -11.28 8.62
CA ALA A 234 4.93 -11.26 9.07
C ALA A 234 3.98 -10.77 7.96
N GLY A 235 4.38 -9.73 7.22
CA GLY A 235 3.63 -9.21 6.09
C GLY A 235 3.48 -10.24 4.97
N PHE A 236 4.57 -10.84 4.51
CA PHE A 236 4.55 -11.86 3.45
C PHE A 236 3.77 -13.11 3.87
N LEU A 237 3.94 -13.58 5.11
CA LEU A 237 3.16 -14.71 5.64
C LEU A 237 1.67 -14.39 5.67
N GLY A 238 1.30 -13.21 6.18
CA GLY A 238 -0.09 -12.75 6.21
C GLY A 238 -0.69 -12.59 4.80
N MET A 239 0.08 -12.10 3.83
CA MET A 239 -0.33 -12.01 2.42
C MET A 239 -0.56 -13.40 1.84
N SER A 240 0.34 -14.36 2.08
CA SER A 240 0.20 -15.75 1.63
C SER A 240 -1.08 -16.38 2.14
N VAL A 241 -1.33 -16.28 3.45
CA VAL A 241 -2.56 -16.79 4.07
C VAL A 241 -3.81 -16.11 3.51
N SER A 242 -3.78 -14.79 3.36
CA SER A 242 -4.91 -14.02 2.84
C SER A 242 -5.22 -14.36 1.39
N LEU A 243 -4.21 -14.49 0.54
CA LEU A 243 -4.35 -14.89 -0.87
C LEU A 243 -4.89 -16.32 -0.99
N ALA A 244 -4.34 -17.27 -0.22
CA ALA A 244 -4.85 -18.63 -0.20
C ALA A 244 -6.34 -18.68 0.19
N LYS A 245 -6.75 -17.93 1.22
CA LYS A 245 -8.15 -17.85 1.66
C LYS A 245 -9.06 -17.14 0.65
N LEU A 246 -8.56 -16.13 -0.08
CA LEU A 246 -9.31 -15.48 -1.15
C LEU A 246 -9.63 -16.45 -2.29
N ILE A 247 -8.67 -17.29 -2.69
CA ILE A 247 -8.83 -18.24 -3.79
C ILE A 247 -9.68 -19.45 -3.36
N VAL A 248 -9.50 -19.93 -2.14
CA VAL A 248 -10.30 -21.04 -1.59
C VAL A 248 -11.71 -20.58 -1.21
N ALA A 249 -11.95 -19.28 -1.02
CA ALA A 249 -13.30 -18.74 -0.81
C ALA A 249 -14.19 -19.12 -2.00
N HIS A 250 -15.16 -19.94 -1.72
CA HIS A 250 -15.97 -20.71 -2.66
C HIS A 250 -16.68 -19.85 -3.71
N THR A 251 -16.30 -19.97 -4.99
CA THR A 251 -17.10 -19.48 -6.11
C THR A 251 -17.97 -20.64 -6.61
N PRO A 252 -19.29 -20.48 -6.75
CA PRO A 252 -20.17 -21.54 -7.25
C PRO A 252 -19.89 -21.95 -8.70
N TYR A 253 -19.15 -21.12 -9.46
CA TYR A 253 -18.93 -21.27 -10.89
C TYR A 253 -17.69 -22.07 -11.31
N PHE A 254 -16.74 -22.32 -10.40
CA PHE A 254 -15.54 -23.08 -10.73
C PHE A 254 -15.59 -24.51 -10.17
N GLY A 255 -15.94 -25.45 -11.03
CA GLY A 255 -16.22 -26.85 -10.68
C GLY A 255 -15.05 -27.68 -10.17
N VAL A 256 -13.80 -27.27 -10.31
CA VAL A 256 -12.64 -28.11 -10.04
C VAL A 256 -11.97 -27.73 -8.73
N LYS A 257 -12.28 -28.44 -7.65
CA LYS A 257 -11.68 -28.23 -6.31
C LYS A 257 -10.14 -28.33 -6.34
N PHE A 258 -9.59 -29.21 -7.15
CA PHE A 258 -8.15 -29.42 -7.28
C PHE A 258 -7.45 -28.20 -7.89
N PHE A 259 -7.95 -27.65 -8.98
CA PHE A 259 -7.34 -26.48 -9.63
C PHE A 259 -7.32 -25.25 -8.69
N ARG A 260 -8.34 -25.05 -7.89
CA ARG A 260 -8.38 -23.98 -6.87
C ARG A 260 -7.36 -24.18 -5.76
N LEU A 261 -7.19 -25.42 -5.31
CA LEU A 261 -6.19 -25.74 -4.28
C LEU A 261 -4.79 -25.46 -4.81
N VAL A 262 -4.48 -25.91 -6.03
CA VAL A 262 -3.19 -25.67 -6.67
C VAL A 262 -2.94 -24.18 -6.89
N LEU A 263 -3.93 -23.45 -7.43
CA LEU A 263 -3.81 -22.01 -7.63
C LEU A 263 -3.68 -21.26 -6.28
N GLY A 264 -4.41 -21.70 -5.25
CA GLY A 264 -4.32 -21.14 -3.90
C GLY A 264 -2.94 -21.34 -3.28
N LEU A 265 -2.37 -22.52 -3.43
CA LEU A 265 -1.02 -22.84 -2.96
C LEU A 265 0.04 -22.07 -3.78
N ALA A 266 -0.08 -22.03 -5.10
CA ALA A 266 0.82 -21.27 -5.96
C ALA A 266 0.84 -19.78 -5.60
N MET A 267 -0.34 -19.17 -5.45
CA MET A 267 -0.45 -17.75 -5.05
C MET A 267 0.02 -17.49 -3.62
N ALA A 268 -0.15 -18.45 -2.70
CA ALA A 268 0.39 -18.34 -1.35
C ALA A 268 1.92 -18.46 -1.33
N ALA A 269 2.51 -19.22 -2.24
CA ALA A 269 3.95 -19.38 -2.35
C ALA A 269 4.65 -18.12 -2.87
N VAL A 270 4.01 -17.33 -3.76
CA VAL A 270 4.61 -16.15 -4.37
C VAL A 270 5.16 -15.13 -3.34
N PRO A 271 4.41 -14.67 -2.33
CA PRO A 271 4.95 -13.74 -1.35
C PRO A 271 6.07 -14.35 -0.50
N LEU A 272 5.99 -15.66 -0.21
CA LEU A 272 7.02 -16.35 0.56
C LEU A 272 8.32 -16.50 -0.25
N LEU A 273 8.22 -16.81 -1.53
CA LEU A 273 9.38 -16.84 -2.43
C LEU A 273 10.01 -15.45 -2.57
N LEU A 274 9.21 -14.41 -2.73
CA LEU A 274 9.70 -13.04 -2.76
C LEU A 274 10.35 -12.63 -1.44
N GLY A 275 9.80 -13.04 -0.29
CA GLY A 275 10.38 -12.79 1.03
C GLY A 275 11.66 -13.58 1.29
N GLY A 276 11.84 -14.76 0.70
CA GLY A 276 13.06 -15.56 0.79
C GLY A 276 14.19 -15.07 -0.12
N TRP A 277 13.90 -14.19 -1.07
CA TRP A 277 14.87 -13.55 -1.97
C TRP A 277 15.44 -12.24 -1.39
N TRP A 278 14.84 -11.68 -0.36
CA TRP A 278 15.30 -10.50 0.39
C TRP A 278 16.12 -10.91 1.61
#